data_d07811088f2fb2d339644037e28664c5
#
_entry.id   d07811088f2fb2d339644037e28664c5
#
_cell.length_a   1.000
_cell.length_b   1.000
_cell.length_c   1.000
_cell.angle_alpha   90.00
_cell.angle_beta   90.00
_cell.angle_gamma   90.00
#
_symmetry.space_group_name_H-M   'P 1'
#
loop_
_entity.id
_entity.type
_entity.pdbx_description
1 polymer ?
#
loop_
_entity_poly.entity_id
_entity_poly.type
_entity_poly.pdbx_seq_one_letter_code
_entity_poly.pdbx_strand_id
1 'polypeptide(L)'
;MKRDSEGTPVLPFAVGTFAIQSQAYWAVNDPTKTTIVPPLGSGPYKVKEFVLGRYVLYERVDDYWGREVPIMKGRHNFQFLKCDYFRDESIMVESIKADVIDVRHESVSKQWMTQYFFPAQEQGLFKRELVYLDRPWGMWWPIIWNLEEEKFQDIRVREALWLVHDYKWANRVLMYDFYEYASSYFYNSCLLYTSDAADDWSSV
;
A
#
# COMPACT_ATOMS: atom_id res chain seq x y z
N MET A 1 -15.39 11.99 -24.37
CA MET A 1 -16.03 11.13 -23.37
C MET A 1 -17.52 11.10 -23.68
N LYS A 2 -18.09 9.96 -24.02
CA LYS A 2 -19.52 9.84 -24.31
C LYS A 2 -20.32 9.96 -23.02
N ARG A 3 -21.51 10.56 -23.11
CA ARG A 3 -22.41 10.93 -22.01
C ARG A 3 -23.05 9.76 -21.22
N ASP A 4 -22.55 8.56 -21.34
CA ASP A 4 -23.17 7.37 -20.74
C ASP A 4 -22.93 7.23 -19.22
N SER A 5 -22.29 8.24 -18.62
CA SER A 5 -21.97 8.30 -17.18
C SER A 5 -22.71 9.42 -16.44
N GLU A 6 -23.88 9.86 -16.96
CA GLU A 6 -24.70 10.83 -16.25
C GLU A 6 -25.09 10.28 -14.88
N GLY A 7 -24.52 10.85 -13.83
CA GLY A 7 -24.89 10.60 -12.46
C GLY A 7 -23.98 9.68 -11.64
N THR A 8 -22.83 9.26 -12.14
CA THR A 8 -21.91 8.48 -11.31
C THR A 8 -21.05 9.41 -10.43
N PRO A 9 -21.32 9.52 -9.10
CA PRO A 9 -20.57 10.43 -8.21
C PRO A 9 -19.09 10.02 -8.06
N VAL A 10 -18.73 8.83 -8.50
CA VAL A 10 -17.37 8.27 -8.44
C VAL A 10 -16.48 8.77 -9.58
N LEU A 11 -17.06 9.29 -10.67
CA LEU A 11 -16.28 9.70 -11.85
C LEU A 11 -15.19 10.74 -11.56
N PRO A 12 -15.43 11.81 -10.76
CA PRO A 12 -14.39 12.77 -10.42
C PRO A 12 -13.21 12.12 -9.68
N PHE A 13 -13.47 11.16 -8.79
CA PHE A 13 -12.44 10.41 -8.08
C PHE A 13 -11.66 9.51 -9.04
N ALA A 14 -12.35 8.77 -9.90
CA ALA A 14 -11.70 7.91 -10.89
C ALA A 14 -10.79 8.72 -11.83
N VAL A 15 -11.25 9.85 -12.33
CA VAL A 15 -10.43 10.75 -13.17
C VAL A 15 -9.26 11.33 -12.38
N GLY A 16 -9.48 11.68 -11.11
CA GLY A 16 -8.44 12.23 -10.23
C GLY A 16 -7.31 11.25 -9.88
N THR A 17 -7.53 9.93 -10.05
CA THR A 17 -6.49 8.92 -9.82
C THR A 17 -5.58 8.69 -11.03
N PHE A 18 -5.94 9.17 -12.21
CA PHE A 18 -5.10 9.04 -13.39
C PHE A 18 -3.92 10.01 -13.35
N ALA A 19 -2.73 9.49 -13.61
CA ALA A 19 -1.56 10.33 -13.81
C ALA A 19 -1.75 11.19 -15.08
N ILE A 20 -1.72 12.51 -14.91
CA ILE A 20 -1.82 13.45 -16.03
C ILE A 20 -0.53 13.42 -16.83
N GLN A 21 -0.63 13.14 -18.11
CA GLN A 21 0.49 12.98 -19.02
C GLN A 21 0.59 14.18 -19.99
N SER A 22 1.81 14.55 -20.35
CA SER A 22 2.04 15.60 -21.34
C SER A 22 1.75 15.09 -22.75
N GLN A 23 0.74 15.66 -23.41
CA GLN A 23 0.40 15.32 -24.79
C GLN A 23 1.59 15.59 -25.73
N ALA A 24 2.28 16.71 -25.57
CA ALA A 24 3.43 17.09 -26.41
C ALA A 24 4.58 16.10 -26.28
N TYR A 25 4.83 15.62 -25.05
CA TYR A 25 5.88 14.62 -24.82
C TYR A 25 5.54 13.28 -25.48
N TRP A 26 4.29 12.80 -25.30
CA TRP A 26 3.87 11.50 -25.82
C TRP A 26 3.52 11.52 -27.32
N ALA A 27 3.41 12.69 -27.93
CA ALA A 27 3.28 12.80 -29.38
C ALA A 27 4.57 12.39 -30.12
N VAL A 28 5.73 12.54 -29.48
CA VAL A 28 7.04 12.20 -30.05
C VAL A 28 7.70 10.97 -29.40
N ASN A 29 7.18 10.50 -28.26
CA ASN A 29 7.67 9.32 -27.55
C ASN A 29 6.58 8.24 -27.55
N ASP A 30 6.88 7.09 -28.13
CA ASP A 30 5.95 5.97 -28.22
C ASP A 30 5.89 5.23 -26.87
N PRO A 31 4.74 5.25 -26.14
CA PRO A 31 4.62 4.60 -24.83
C PRO A 31 4.66 3.07 -24.92
N THR A 32 4.51 2.49 -26.12
CA THR A 32 4.55 1.03 -26.31
C THR A 32 5.98 0.49 -26.44
N LYS A 33 6.96 1.36 -26.67
CA LYS A 33 8.36 0.99 -26.80
C LYS A 33 9.04 1.00 -25.44
N THR A 34 9.76 -0.08 -25.15
CA THR A 34 10.63 -0.14 -23.98
C THR A 34 11.74 0.89 -24.10
N THR A 35 11.90 1.71 -23.10
CA THR A 35 12.96 2.73 -23.02
C THR A 35 13.58 2.75 -21.63
N ILE A 36 14.85 3.11 -21.58
CA ILE A 36 15.57 3.42 -20.34
C ILE A 36 15.61 4.93 -20.07
N VAL A 37 15.03 5.74 -20.95
CA VAL A 37 14.91 7.19 -20.74
C VAL A 37 13.79 7.46 -19.77
N PRO A 38 14.05 8.15 -18.63
CA PRO A 38 13.00 8.51 -17.69
C PRO A 38 11.91 9.33 -18.36
N PRO A 39 10.63 8.99 -18.16
CA PRO A 39 9.53 9.73 -18.74
C PRO A 39 9.39 11.11 -18.09
N LEU A 40 8.84 12.06 -18.84
CA LEU A 40 8.46 13.37 -18.30
C LEU A 40 7.28 13.18 -17.34
N GLY A 41 7.50 13.50 -16.07
CA GLY A 41 6.47 13.53 -15.03
C GLY A 41 5.99 14.94 -14.72
N SER A 42 4.82 15.05 -14.06
CA SER A 42 4.27 16.32 -13.55
C SER A 42 4.37 16.44 -12.02
N GLY A 43 5.05 15.50 -11.37
CA GLY A 43 5.19 15.42 -9.92
C GLY A 43 6.29 16.32 -9.34
N PRO A 44 6.41 16.36 -8.01
CA PRO A 44 7.39 17.18 -7.30
C PRO A 44 8.83 16.65 -7.39
N TYR A 45 9.03 15.47 -7.92
CA TYR A 45 10.34 14.86 -8.14
C TYR A 45 10.49 14.38 -9.57
N LYS A 46 11.71 14.47 -10.10
CA LYS A 46 12.13 13.90 -11.38
C LYS A 46 13.25 12.88 -11.15
N VAL A 47 13.37 11.90 -12.02
CA VAL A 47 14.49 10.97 -11.98
C VAL A 47 15.76 11.73 -12.38
N LYS A 48 16.75 11.73 -11.50
CA LYS A 48 18.04 12.34 -11.73
C LYS A 48 19.00 11.35 -12.39
N GLU A 49 19.11 10.19 -11.78
CA GLU A 49 19.92 9.07 -12.26
C GLU A 49 19.37 7.74 -11.76
N PHE A 50 19.77 6.67 -12.39
CA PHE A 50 19.44 5.34 -11.93
C PHE A 50 20.47 4.30 -12.38
N VAL A 51 20.54 3.21 -11.64
CA VAL A 51 21.27 2.00 -12.02
C VAL A 51 20.28 0.85 -11.98
N LEU A 52 20.06 0.23 -13.15
CA LEU A 52 19.09 -0.87 -13.28
C LEU A 52 19.34 -1.97 -12.25
N GLY A 53 18.27 -2.35 -11.54
CA GLY A 53 18.31 -3.37 -10.51
C GLY A 53 19.05 -2.98 -9.21
N ARG A 54 19.51 -1.73 -9.08
CA ARG A 54 20.23 -1.27 -7.88
C ARG A 54 19.53 -0.10 -7.20
N TYR A 55 19.37 1.02 -7.88
CA TYR A 55 18.71 2.19 -7.29
C TYR A 55 18.14 3.15 -8.34
N VAL A 56 17.24 4.01 -7.87
CA VAL A 56 16.79 5.22 -8.57
C VAL A 56 16.99 6.40 -7.63
N LEU A 57 17.64 7.45 -8.12
CA LEU A 57 17.81 8.72 -7.44
C LEU A 57 16.85 9.74 -8.04
N TYR A 58 15.99 10.27 -7.21
CA TYR A 58 15.08 11.36 -7.54
C TYR A 58 15.60 12.68 -7.02
N GLU A 59 15.40 13.74 -7.80
CA GLU A 59 15.70 15.13 -7.45
C GLU A 59 14.41 15.94 -7.40
N ARG A 60 14.27 16.75 -6.38
CA ARG A 60 13.12 17.64 -6.26
C ARG A 60 13.11 18.68 -7.38
N VAL A 61 11.92 18.95 -7.90
CA VAL A 61 11.66 20.01 -8.88
C VAL A 61 11.42 21.32 -8.14
N ASP A 62 12.33 22.29 -8.28
CA ASP A 62 12.26 23.52 -7.48
C ASP A 62 11.11 24.45 -7.91
N ASP A 63 10.74 24.43 -9.18
CA ASP A 63 9.62 25.16 -9.77
C ASP A 63 8.34 24.32 -9.89
N TYR A 64 8.18 23.32 -9.03
CA TYR A 64 7.00 22.45 -9.04
C TYR A 64 5.70 23.27 -8.90
N TRP A 65 4.82 23.14 -9.88
CA TRP A 65 3.57 23.88 -10.01
C TRP A 65 2.63 23.74 -8.80
N GLY A 66 2.65 22.60 -8.14
CA GLY A 66 1.78 22.30 -6.99
C GLY A 66 2.32 22.78 -5.64
N ARG A 67 3.49 23.42 -5.59
CA ARG A 67 4.15 23.81 -4.33
C ARG A 67 3.27 24.65 -3.39
N GLU A 68 2.49 25.56 -3.98
CA GLU A 68 1.64 26.49 -3.21
C GLU A 68 0.22 25.95 -2.98
N VAL A 69 -0.11 24.78 -3.53
CA VAL A 69 -1.41 24.14 -3.28
C VAL A 69 -1.49 23.75 -1.81
N PRO A 70 -2.59 24.12 -1.08
CA PRO A 70 -2.67 23.95 0.37
C PRO A 70 -2.35 22.54 0.88
N ILE A 71 -2.80 21.49 0.17
CA ILE A 71 -2.54 20.09 0.54
C ILE A 71 -1.06 19.69 0.36
N MET A 72 -0.28 20.43 -0.43
CA MET A 72 1.13 20.15 -0.72
C MET A 72 2.09 20.93 0.17
N LYS A 73 1.59 21.97 0.88
CA LYS A 73 2.43 22.75 1.78
C LYS A 73 3.00 21.89 2.91
N GLY A 74 4.31 22.03 3.16
CA GLY A 74 5.03 21.24 4.15
C GLY A 74 5.40 19.82 3.70
N ARG A 75 5.14 19.46 2.43
CA ARG A 75 5.54 18.17 1.84
C ARG A 75 6.76 18.34 0.94
N HIS A 76 7.34 17.21 0.54
CA HIS A 76 8.45 17.15 -0.43
C HIS A 76 9.67 17.97 0.01
N ASN A 77 10.06 17.80 1.30
CA ASN A 77 11.11 18.59 1.94
C ASN A 77 12.53 18.15 1.55
N PHE A 78 12.72 16.91 1.12
CA PHE A 78 14.03 16.39 0.75
C PHE A 78 14.42 16.83 -0.65
N GLN A 79 15.69 17.23 -0.83
CA GLN A 79 16.23 17.59 -2.14
C GLN A 79 16.41 16.35 -3.02
N PHE A 80 16.83 15.24 -2.40
CA PHE A 80 17.04 13.97 -3.06
C PHE A 80 16.32 12.86 -2.33
N LEU A 81 15.75 11.92 -3.10
CA LEU A 81 15.18 10.67 -2.61
C LEU A 81 15.86 9.53 -3.37
N LYS A 82 16.59 8.69 -2.67
CA LYS A 82 17.21 7.50 -3.23
C LYS A 82 16.41 6.26 -2.86
N CYS A 83 15.93 5.54 -3.85
CA CYS A 83 15.24 4.26 -3.67
C CYS A 83 16.19 3.14 -4.04
N ASP A 84 16.72 2.44 -3.06
CA ASP A 84 17.56 1.27 -3.27
C ASP A 84 16.71 0.01 -3.41
N TYR A 85 17.07 -0.86 -4.36
CA TYR A 85 16.41 -2.13 -4.58
C TYR A 85 17.25 -3.27 -4.01
N PHE A 86 16.65 -4.05 -3.16
CA PHE A 86 17.28 -5.21 -2.54
C PHE A 86 16.63 -6.49 -3.10
N ARG A 87 17.43 -7.49 -3.33
CA ARG A 87 16.96 -8.79 -3.80
C ARG A 87 16.25 -9.58 -2.70
N ASP A 88 16.64 -9.33 -1.45
CA ASP A 88 16.23 -10.09 -0.29
C ASP A 88 15.82 -9.14 0.84
N GLU A 89 14.71 -9.46 1.49
CA GLU A 89 14.16 -8.72 2.63
C GLU A 89 15.13 -8.68 3.83
N SER A 90 15.87 -9.76 4.05
CA SER A 90 16.84 -9.84 5.15
C SER A 90 18.01 -8.88 4.95
N ILE A 91 18.50 -8.74 3.71
CA ILE A 91 19.54 -7.77 3.37
C ILE A 91 19.05 -6.35 3.60
N MET A 92 17.78 -6.07 3.30
CA MET A 92 17.19 -4.76 3.53
C MET A 92 17.11 -4.42 5.02
N VAL A 93 16.77 -5.40 5.88
CA VAL A 93 16.80 -5.23 7.35
C VAL A 93 18.22 -4.94 7.85
N GLU A 94 19.20 -5.68 7.37
CA GLU A 94 20.60 -5.43 7.74
C GLU A 94 21.12 -4.08 7.24
N SER A 95 20.62 -3.61 6.08
CA SER A 95 20.99 -2.30 5.54
C SER A 95 20.50 -1.13 6.40
N ILE A 96 19.33 -1.22 7.03
CA ILE A 96 18.86 -0.19 7.97
C ILE A 96 19.69 -0.22 9.26
N LYS A 97 20.07 -1.40 9.75
CA LYS A 97 20.94 -1.54 10.93
C LYS A 97 22.34 -0.99 10.70
N ALA A 98 22.83 -1.09 9.47
CA ALA A 98 24.14 -0.61 9.04
C ALA A 98 24.15 0.86 8.62
N ASP A 99 23.04 1.60 8.80
CA ASP A 99 22.90 3.01 8.41
C ASP A 99 23.13 3.26 6.90
N VAL A 100 22.80 2.27 6.06
CA VAL A 100 22.90 2.38 4.60
C VAL A 100 21.66 3.03 4.00
N ILE A 101 20.49 2.84 4.65
CA ILE A 101 19.21 3.43 4.31
C ILE A 101 18.62 4.14 5.53
N ASP A 102 17.99 5.29 5.29
CA ASP A 102 17.45 6.15 6.36
C ASP A 102 16.05 5.75 6.78
N VAL A 103 15.23 5.24 5.85
CA VAL A 103 13.81 4.94 6.09
C VAL A 103 13.42 3.62 5.45
N ARG A 104 12.69 2.81 6.20
CA ARG A 104 12.08 1.59 5.71
C ARG A 104 10.62 1.51 6.16
N HIS A 105 9.76 1.13 5.24
CA HIS A 105 8.40 0.67 5.57
C HIS A 105 8.43 -0.84 5.78
N GLU A 106 8.14 -1.27 7.01
CA GLU A 106 8.08 -2.70 7.36
C GLU A 106 6.62 -3.18 7.34
N SER A 107 6.34 -4.23 6.58
CA SER A 107 5.02 -4.85 6.48
C SER A 107 4.97 -6.28 7.01
N VAL A 108 6.11 -6.82 7.46
CA VAL A 108 6.22 -8.19 7.96
C VAL A 108 6.26 -8.18 9.48
N SER A 109 5.18 -8.62 10.12
CA SER A 109 5.04 -8.63 11.58
C SER A 109 6.18 -9.38 12.30
N LYS A 110 6.63 -10.51 11.75
CA LYS A 110 7.77 -11.26 12.28
C LYS A 110 9.05 -10.41 12.31
N GLN A 111 9.38 -9.73 11.21
CA GLN A 111 10.58 -8.89 11.16
C GLN A 111 10.46 -7.72 12.14
N TRP A 112 9.30 -7.06 12.16
CA TRP A 112 9.00 -5.99 13.11
C TRP A 112 9.22 -6.41 14.56
N MET A 113 8.79 -7.61 14.93
CA MET A 113 8.89 -8.10 16.31
C MET A 113 10.25 -8.67 16.68
N THR A 114 11.06 -9.09 15.71
CA THR A 114 12.29 -9.84 16.02
C THR A 114 13.57 -9.17 15.53
N GLN A 115 13.52 -8.26 14.54
CA GLN A 115 14.73 -7.80 13.87
C GLN A 115 15.16 -6.38 14.24
N TYR A 116 14.24 -5.55 14.74
CA TYR A 116 14.49 -4.12 15.01
C TYR A 116 14.87 -3.82 16.45
N PHE A 117 15.62 -4.72 17.10
CA PHE A 117 16.19 -4.55 18.43
C PHE A 117 17.72 -4.56 18.34
N PHE A 118 18.33 -3.39 18.24
CA PHE A 118 19.76 -3.23 18.05
C PHE A 118 20.26 -1.94 18.73
N PRO A 119 21.58 -1.81 18.98
CA PRO A 119 22.13 -0.75 19.83
C PRO A 119 21.74 0.67 19.44
N ALA A 120 21.62 0.99 18.16
CA ALA A 120 21.23 2.32 17.74
C ALA A 120 19.79 2.69 18.16
N GLN A 121 18.89 1.71 18.27
CA GLN A 121 17.55 1.93 18.83
C GLN A 121 17.60 2.26 20.32
N GLU A 122 18.40 1.53 21.08
CA GLU A 122 18.57 1.75 22.53
C GLU A 122 19.17 3.13 22.80
N GLN A 123 20.04 3.61 21.92
CA GLN A 123 20.67 4.93 21.98
C GLN A 123 19.78 6.06 21.46
N GLY A 124 18.58 5.76 20.94
CA GLY A 124 17.68 6.76 20.37
C GLY A 124 18.10 7.29 18.99
N LEU A 125 19.08 6.68 18.34
CA LEU A 125 19.55 7.04 16.99
C LEU A 125 18.65 6.45 15.90
N PHE A 126 17.89 5.41 16.23
CA PHE A 126 16.90 4.79 15.34
C PHE A 126 15.53 4.80 16.00
N LYS A 127 14.53 5.32 15.29
CA LYS A 127 13.14 5.36 15.74
C LYS A 127 12.32 4.30 15.01
N ARG A 128 11.61 3.51 15.79
CA ARG A 128 10.61 2.55 15.31
C ARG A 128 9.22 3.07 15.65
N GLU A 129 8.37 3.23 14.66
CA GLU A 129 7.03 3.77 14.85
C GLU A 129 5.99 2.86 14.19
N LEU A 130 4.98 2.46 14.96
CA LEU A 130 3.85 1.71 14.45
C LEU A 130 2.80 2.68 13.95
N VAL A 131 2.48 2.59 12.67
CA VAL A 131 1.43 3.40 12.04
C VAL A 131 0.19 2.55 11.88
N TYR A 132 -0.85 2.89 12.62
CA TYR A 132 -2.17 2.28 12.45
C TYR A 132 -2.84 2.86 11.21
N LEU A 133 -3.21 1.98 10.28
CA LEU A 133 -3.96 2.39 9.11
C LEU A 133 -5.45 2.35 9.44
N ASP A 134 -5.96 3.41 10.04
CA ASP A 134 -7.38 3.61 10.28
C ASP A 134 -8.08 4.00 8.96
N ARG A 135 -8.31 3.00 8.12
CA ARG A 135 -8.94 3.17 6.81
C ARG A 135 -10.15 2.26 6.68
N PRO A 136 -11.27 2.76 6.15
CA PRO A 136 -12.43 1.95 5.83
C PRO A 136 -12.21 1.15 4.53
N TRP A 137 -11.30 0.18 4.56
CA TRP A 137 -10.93 -0.59 3.37
C TRP A 137 -11.74 -1.87 3.18
N GLY A 138 -12.68 -2.14 4.08
CA GLY A 138 -13.36 -3.43 4.09
C GLY A 138 -12.42 -4.58 4.42
N MET A 139 -12.67 -5.74 3.83
CA MET A 139 -11.85 -6.91 4.03
C MET A 139 -10.52 -6.80 3.28
N TRP A 140 -9.42 -6.99 4.02
CA TRP A 140 -8.08 -7.13 3.46
C TRP A 140 -7.72 -8.61 3.38
N TRP A 141 -7.38 -9.11 2.20
CA TRP A 141 -7.09 -10.51 1.92
C TRP A 141 -8.23 -11.49 2.26
N PRO A 142 -9.43 -11.30 1.70
CA PRO A 142 -10.53 -12.24 1.89
C PRO A 142 -10.25 -13.55 1.16
N ILE A 143 -10.74 -14.65 1.71
CA ILE A 143 -10.88 -15.91 0.99
C ILE A 143 -12.19 -15.84 0.22
N ILE A 144 -12.11 -15.79 -1.11
CA ILE A 144 -13.28 -15.71 -1.98
C ILE A 144 -13.52 -17.09 -2.59
N TRP A 145 -14.71 -17.65 -2.30
CA TRP A 145 -15.12 -18.94 -2.82
C TRP A 145 -15.69 -18.80 -4.23
N ASN A 146 -15.25 -19.66 -5.16
CA ASN A 146 -15.89 -19.74 -6.47
C ASN A 146 -17.24 -20.44 -6.35
N LEU A 147 -18.33 -19.69 -6.35
CA LEU A 147 -19.69 -20.21 -6.19
C LEU A 147 -20.24 -20.90 -7.45
N GLU A 148 -19.52 -20.87 -8.57
CA GLU A 148 -19.85 -21.69 -9.75
C GLU A 148 -19.53 -23.18 -9.52
N GLU A 149 -18.61 -23.45 -8.60
CA GLU A 149 -18.30 -24.82 -8.19
C GLU A 149 -19.38 -25.36 -7.23
N GLU A 150 -20.02 -26.48 -7.59
CA GLU A 150 -21.12 -27.09 -6.83
C GLU A 150 -20.76 -27.30 -5.35
N LYS A 151 -19.55 -27.76 -5.05
CA LYS A 151 -19.07 -27.97 -3.67
C LYS A 151 -19.06 -26.72 -2.79
N PHE A 152 -18.99 -25.52 -3.38
CA PHE A 152 -18.99 -24.26 -2.65
C PHE A 152 -20.34 -23.52 -2.65
N GLN A 153 -21.36 -24.08 -3.30
CA GLN A 153 -22.71 -23.51 -3.29
C GLN A 153 -23.38 -23.68 -1.94
N ASP A 154 -23.13 -24.79 -1.26
CA ASP A 154 -23.63 -25.03 0.09
C ASP A 154 -22.87 -24.15 1.11
N ILE A 155 -23.60 -23.30 1.82
CA ILE A 155 -23.04 -22.40 2.84
C ILE A 155 -22.35 -23.19 3.96
N ARG A 156 -22.87 -24.38 4.33
CA ARG A 156 -22.32 -25.23 5.40
C ARG A 156 -20.90 -25.73 5.05
N VAL A 157 -20.62 -25.95 3.78
CA VAL A 157 -19.26 -26.33 3.33
C VAL A 157 -18.29 -25.16 3.51
N ARG A 158 -18.71 -23.95 3.16
CA ARG A 158 -17.89 -22.75 3.33
C ARG A 158 -17.64 -22.45 4.81
N GLU A 159 -18.67 -22.58 5.62
CA GLU A 159 -18.58 -22.43 7.07
C GLU A 159 -17.66 -23.47 7.71
N ALA A 160 -17.79 -24.74 7.33
CA ALA A 160 -16.90 -25.80 7.81
C ALA A 160 -15.43 -25.52 7.47
N LEU A 161 -15.15 -25.08 6.25
CA LEU A 161 -13.80 -24.69 5.83
C LEU A 161 -13.28 -23.47 6.60
N TRP A 162 -14.16 -22.52 6.90
CA TRP A 162 -13.82 -21.37 7.75
C TRP A 162 -13.48 -21.81 9.19
N LEU A 163 -14.27 -22.70 9.79
CA LEU A 163 -14.03 -23.21 11.15
C LEU A 163 -12.71 -23.99 11.28
N VAL A 164 -12.28 -24.66 10.21
CA VAL A 164 -10.96 -25.33 10.17
C VAL A 164 -9.81 -24.34 10.13
N HIS A 165 -10.03 -23.14 9.62
CA HIS A 165 -9.02 -22.08 9.58
C HIS A 165 -8.94 -21.37 10.94
N ASP A 166 -8.08 -21.85 11.82
CA ASP A 166 -7.85 -21.23 13.13
C ASP A 166 -7.08 -19.91 12.98
N TYR A 167 -7.82 -18.85 12.62
CA TYR A 167 -7.28 -17.50 12.50
C TYR A 167 -6.64 -17.02 13.81
N LYS A 168 -7.25 -17.31 14.96
CA LYS A 168 -6.74 -16.85 16.27
C LYS A 168 -5.36 -17.46 16.57
N TRP A 169 -5.23 -18.75 16.29
CA TRP A 169 -3.94 -19.41 16.42
C TRP A 169 -2.92 -18.84 15.44
N ALA A 170 -3.29 -18.70 14.17
CA ALA A 170 -2.41 -18.16 13.12
C ALA A 170 -1.97 -16.73 13.45
N ASN A 171 -2.90 -15.86 13.88
CA ASN A 171 -2.57 -14.50 14.26
C ASN A 171 -1.60 -14.47 15.45
N ARG A 172 -1.88 -15.24 16.50
CA ARG A 172 -1.02 -15.28 17.70
C ARG A 172 0.36 -15.86 17.41
N VAL A 173 0.44 -16.99 16.69
CA VAL A 173 1.69 -17.75 16.55
C VAL A 173 2.54 -17.26 15.37
N LEU A 174 1.91 -16.89 14.25
CA LEU A 174 2.62 -16.52 13.03
C LEU A 174 2.71 -15.01 12.82
N MET A 175 1.73 -14.25 13.37
CA MET A 175 1.60 -12.82 13.09
C MET A 175 1.73 -11.95 14.33
N TYR A 176 2.08 -12.53 15.48
CA TYR A 176 2.38 -11.84 16.75
C TYR A 176 1.23 -10.96 17.27
N ASP A 177 -0.03 -11.38 17.05
CA ASP A 177 -1.26 -10.65 17.38
C ASP A 177 -1.36 -9.26 16.74
N PHE A 178 -0.74 -9.06 15.57
CA PHE A 178 -0.72 -7.77 14.88
C PHE A 178 -1.98 -7.45 14.10
N TYR A 179 -2.80 -8.44 13.80
CA TYR A 179 -3.92 -8.27 12.90
C TYR A 179 -5.24 -8.51 13.62
N GLU A 180 -6.24 -7.75 13.19
CA GLU A 180 -7.62 -7.94 13.60
C GLU A 180 -8.41 -8.69 12.53
N TYR A 181 -9.38 -9.46 12.96
CA TYR A 181 -10.29 -10.16 12.06
C TYR A 181 -11.35 -9.20 11.56
N ALA A 182 -11.45 -9.06 10.25
CA ALA A 182 -12.52 -8.28 9.63
C ALA A 182 -13.78 -9.14 9.52
N SER A 183 -14.78 -8.85 10.33
CA SER A 183 -16.05 -9.59 10.40
C SER A 183 -17.01 -9.28 9.24
N SER A 184 -16.78 -8.24 8.47
CA SER A 184 -17.65 -7.79 7.39
C SER A 184 -16.87 -7.20 6.24
N TYR A 185 -17.43 -7.27 5.02
CA TYR A 185 -16.93 -6.54 3.87
C TYR A 185 -16.83 -5.03 4.12
N PHE A 186 -17.72 -4.50 4.95
CA PHE A 186 -17.76 -3.08 5.32
C PHE A 186 -17.01 -2.75 6.61
N TYR A 187 -16.15 -3.67 7.07
CA TYR A 187 -15.36 -3.46 8.28
C TYR A 187 -14.67 -2.10 8.28
N ASN A 188 -14.69 -1.44 9.43
CA ASN A 188 -14.13 -0.10 9.65
C ASN A 188 -14.71 0.99 8.72
N SER A 189 -15.96 0.85 8.31
CA SER A 189 -16.70 1.88 7.57
C SER A 189 -18.06 2.15 8.23
N CYS A 190 -18.64 3.32 7.93
CA CYS A 190 -20.00 3.63 8.45
C CYS A 190 -21.08 2.70 7.89
N LEU A 191 -20.82 1.99 6.82
CA LEU A 191 -21.75 1.01 6.26
C LEU A 191 -21.84 -0.27 7.11
N LEU A 192 -20.87 -0.52 7.99
CA LEU A 192 -20.92 -1.66 8.91
C LEU A 192 -22.17 -1.62 9.80
N TYR A 193 -22.61 -0.42 10.21
CA TYR A 193 -23.74 -0.24 11.13
C TYR A 193 -25.07 -0.06 10.43
N THR A 194 -25.10 0.02 9.11
CA THR A 194 -26.32 0.22 8.31
C THR A 194 -26.75 -0.99 7.53
N SER A 195 -25.96 -2.08 7.53
CA SER A 195 -26.29 -3.32 6.85
C SER A 195 -26.79 -4.36 7.87
N ASP A 196 -27.95 -4.97 7.60
CA ASP A 196 -28.49 -6.10 8.36
C ASP A 196 -27.53 -7.30 8.41
N ALA A 197 -26.50 -7.30 7.57
CA ALA A 197 -25.45 -8.31 7.58
C ALA A 197 -24.54 -8.28 8.82
N ALA A 198 -24.58 -7.22 9.63
CA ALA A 198 -23.81 -7.15 10.88
C ALA A 198 -24.44 -8.00 11.99
N ASP A 199 -25.75 -8.25 11.93
CA ASP A 199 -26.48 -8.98 12.97
C ASP A 199 -26.36 -10.52 12.82
N ASP A 200 -26.08 -11.02 11.61
CA ASP A 200 -26.00 -12.46 11.33
C ASP A 200 -24.71 -13.13 11.84
N TRP A 201 -23.68 -12.37 12.17
CA TRP A 201 -22.36 -12.92 12.54
C TRP A 201 -21.99 -12.77 14.01
N SER A 202 -22.82 -12.08 14.82
CA SER A 202 -22.55 -11.88 16.24
C SER A 202 -22.94 -13.10 17.12
N SER A 203 -23.47 -14.15 16.52
CA SER A 203 -23.97 -15.37 17.22
C SER A 203 -23.13 -16.63 16.93
N VAL A 204 -21.94 -16.55 16.34
CA VAL A 204 -21.06 -17.71 16.12
C VAL A 204 -19.74 -17.57 16.86
#